data_6f8bf488ac3d53195a1eed8015887e93
#
_entry.id   6f8bf488ac3d53195a1eed8015887e93
#
_cell.length_a   1.000
_cell.length_b   1.000
_cell.length_c   1.000
_cell.angle_alpha   90.00
_cell.angle_beta   90.00
_cell.angle_gamma   90.00
#
_symmetry.space_group_name_H-M   'P 1'
#
loop_
_entity.id
_entity.type
_entity.pdbx_description
1 polymer ?
#
loop_
_entity_poly.entity_id
_entity_poly.type
_entity_poly.pdbx_seq_one_letter_code
_entity_poly.pdbx_strand_id
1 'polypeptide(L)'
;MLHRKSAMSATNFNTRNDTFRKLMGNGLTYRIPRFQRDYSWTEDEWEDLWLDIQGTIKEGGEPAHYMGYLVLQSHDDKFFEVIDGQQRLTTISLIVLAVLKNLQRLVEEGKDAARNTMRTTQIRQTYIGYLDPVTLVSRSKLTLNRNNDSYYQTYLVPLGHLPQRGFRASEHSLRKAFEWFDRRVRDHARQRGGDEGVTLATLVETMSDRLFFTVITVTDELNAYKVFESLNSRGVRLSATDLLKNYLFSVLHRGDQHEHEMKALEDRWESMVDRLGSDSFPDFLRVHWNSRNSFVRHTELFKTIRGQVKTRDAIFGLLREMAEDMDTYLNLTRPEASHWPPRLKNYASNLRMFNVRQPFPLLLAAHRIFDDADFEAVLRACMVISFRYNVIGSQPTSEQERVYHQVAEKISRKKLDTIAKVLADLNSIYPGDDAFRTAFSEKIIRTTQSRNRLVVRYILCELEKHCSGSDYDFDSDSFNLEHILPQNPDADWEAFSEEEIEAMVYRLGNMTLMKSGANKDAGNANFASKKAAYATSGFTLTRKVAEDNADWTPARLAARQQWMANQATSIWRIAQLS
;
A
#
# COMPACT_ATOMS: atom_id res chain seq x y z
N MET A 1 -32.57 54.47 18.52
CA MET A 1 -31.83 53.40 19.24
C MET A 1 -31.80 52.17 18.34
N LEU A 2 -30.71 52.04 17.56
CA LEU A 2 -30.50 50.93 16.64
C LEU A 2 -29.65 49.86 17.38
N HIS A 3 -30.22 48.73 17.69
CA HIS A 3 -29.49 47.56 18.19
C HIS A 3 -28.65 46.94 17.08
N ARG A 4 -27.35 47.17 17.12
CA ARG A 4 -26.34 46.37 16.43
C ARG A 4 -26.36 44.97 17.05
N LYS A 5 -26.95 43.99 16.34
CA LYS A 5 -26.66 42.57 16.58
C LYS A 5 -25.24 42.31 16.13
N SER A 6 -24.34 42.16 17.08
CA SER A 6 -23.01 41.61 16.86
C SER A 6 -23.18 40.17 16.36
N ALA A 7 -22.78 39.91 15.12
CA ALA A 7 -22.65 38.55 14.61
C ALA A 7 -21.40 37.92 15.26
N MET A 8 -21.60 37.24 16.38
CA MET A 8 -20.59 36.29 16.87
C MET A 8 -20.50 35.16 15.85
N SER A 9 -19.35 35.05 15.24
CA SER A 9 -18.93 33.85 14.49
C SER A 9 -18.96 32.68 15.47
N ALA A 10 -20.06 31.93 15.50
CA ALA A 10 -20.13 30.70 16.27
C ALA A 10 -19.21 29.67 15.59
N THR A 11 -18.12 29.33 16.25
CA THR A 11 -17.34 28.13 15.92
C THR A 11 -18.24 26.92 16.18
N ASN A 12 -18.69 26.26 15.11
CA ASN A 12 -19.65 25.15 15.17
C ASN A 12 -19.02 23.83 15.64
N PHE A 13 -18.10 23.88 16.60
CA PHE A 13 -17.53 22.69 17.22
C PHE A 13 -17.33 22.90 18.73
N ASN A 14 -17.51 21.82 19.49
CA ASN A 14 -17.27 21.77 20.92
C ASN A 14 -16.10 20.83 21.21
N THR A 15 -15.17 21.25 22.06
CA THR A 15 -14.01 20.44 22.45
C THR A 15 -14.02 20.22 23.95
N ARG A 16 -13.87 18.94 24.37
CA ARG A 16 -13.81 18.56 25.79
C ARG A 16 -12.87 17.36 25.96
N ASN A 17 -12.35 17.17 27.16
CA ASN A 17 -11.61 15.98 27.53
C ASN A 17 -12.53 15.02 28.28
N ASP A 18 -12.74 13.83 27.70
CA ASP A 18 -13.58 12.79 28.28
C ASP A 18 -12.82 11.49 28.47
N THR A 19 -13.04 10.82 29.60
CA THR A 19 -12.56 9.46 29.82
C THR A 19 -13.39 8.45 29.03
N PHE A 20 -12.86 7.26 28.80
CA PHE A 20 -13.61 6.17 28.16
C PHE A 20 -14.92 5.87 28.90
N ARG A 21 -14.92 5.98 30.24
CA ARG A 21 -16.15 5.88 31.04
C ARG A 21 -17.20 6.92 30.62
N LYS A 22 -16.81 8.17 30.48
CA LYS A 22 -17.75 9.23 30.07
C LYS A 22 -18.26 9.04 28.64
N LEU A 23 -17.43 8.49 27.77
CA LEU A 23 -17.83 8.18 26.40
C LEU A 23 -18.80 7.01 26.32
N MET A 24 -18.48 5.88 26.93
CA MET A 24 -19.24 4.66 26.77
C MET A 24 -20.20 4.36 27.92
N GLY A 25 -19.96 4.91 29.10
CA GLY A 25 -20.78 4.66 30.30
C GLY A 25 -22.10 5.42 30.36
N ASN A 26 -22.38 6.26 29.39
CA ASN A 26 -23.63 7.02 29.25
C ASN A 26 -24.55 6.33 28.21
N GLY A 27 -25.77 6.72 28.08
CA GLY A 27 -26.73 6.14 27.10
C GLY A 27 -26.48 6.51 25.63
N LEU A 28 -25.25 6.91 25.27
CA LEU A 28 -24.89 7.31 23.92
C LEU A 28 -24.53 6.10 23.05
N THR A 29 -24.76 6.23 21.74
CA THR A 29 -24.40 5.25 20.73
C THR A 29 -23.50 5.88 19.69
N TYR A 30 -22.54 5.09 19.22
CA TYR A 30 -21.52 5.50 18.28
C TYR A 30 -21.57 4.61 17.05
N ARG A 31 -21.54 5.22 15.87
CA ARG A 31 -21.44 4.51 14.61
C ARG A 31 -20.20 4.97 13.85
N ILE A 32 -19.40 4.02 13.43
CA ILE A 32 -18.38 4.26 12.43
C ILE A 32 -19.09 4.31 11.08
N PRO A 33 -19.04 5.43 10.32
CA PRO A 33 -19.67 5.52 9.02
C PRO A 33 -19.30 4.35 8.12
N ARG A 34 -20.26 3.87 7.30
CA ARG A 34 -20.09 2.69 6.45
C ARG A 34 -18.89 2.77 5.51
N PHE A 35 -18.51 3.97 5.12
CA PHE A 35 -17.43 4.29 4.20
C PHE A 35 -16.05 4.45 4.86
N GLN A 36 -15.95 4.45 6.19
CA GLN A 36 -14.67 4.52 6.88
C GLN A 36 -13.84 3.26 6.61
N ARG A 37 -12.49 3.43 6.65
CA ARG A 37 -11.58 2.31 6.45
C ARG A 37 -11.84 1.17 7.42
N ASP A 38 -11.57 -0.03 6.96
CA ASP A 38 -11.64 -1.24 7.75
C ASP A 38 -10.68 -1.21 8.95
N TYR A 39 -10.91 -2.10 9.90
CA TYR A 39 -9.99 -2.31 11.00
C TYR A 39 -8.63 -2.77 10.46
N SER A 40 -7.57 -2.04 10.78
CA SER A 40 -6.26 -2.19 10.16
C SER A 40 -5.08 -2.19 11.15
N TRP A 41 -5.32 -2.05 12.46
CA TRP A 41 -4.28 -2.17 13.46
C TRP A 41 -3.69 -3.57 13.47
N THR A 42 -2.37 -3.64 13.71
CA THR A 42 -1.57 -4.85 13.77
C THR A 42 -1.09 -5.12 15.20
N GLU A 43 -0.27 -6.14 15.37
CA GLU A 43 0.26 -6.53 16.68
C GLU A 43 1.09 -5.42 17.33
N ASP A 44 1.78 -4.59 16.54
CA ASP A 44 2.58 -3.49 17.06
C ASP A 44 1.70 -2.44 17.76
N GLU A 45 0.62 -1.99 17.13
CA GLU A 45 -0.30 -1.03 17.74
C GLU A 45 -1.09 -1.63 18.92
N TRP A 46 -1.37 -2.94 18.91
CA TRP A 46 -2.03 -3.61 20.04
C TRP A 46 -1.09 -3.72 21.23
N GLU A 47 0.19 -4.05 21.01
CA GLU A 47 1.20 -4.11 22.07
C GLU A 47 1.43 -2.73 22.68
N ASP A 48 1.58 -1.68 21.86
CA ASP A 48 1.73 -0.31 22.33
C ASP A 48 0.56 0.09 23.24
N LEU A 49 -0.68 -0.09 22.77
CA LEU A 49 -1.86 0.22 23.58
C LEU A 49 -1.91 -0.61 24.88
N TRP A 50 -1.54 -1.89 24.81
CA TRP A 50 -1.54 -2.75 25.99
C TRP A 50 -0.52 -2.30 27.03
N LEU A 51 0.68 -1.92 26.58
CA LEU A 51 1.72 -1.37 27.45
C LEU A 51 1.29 -0.03 28.10
N ASP A 52 0.65 0.84 27.36
CA ASP A 52 0.07 2.08 27.87
C ASP A 52 -0.96 1.81 28.96
N ILE A 53 -1.89 0.88 28.73
CA ILE A 53 -2.86 0.44 29.73
C ILE A 53 -2.15 -0.13 30.97
N GLN A 54 -1.16 -1.02 30.79
CA GLN A 54 -0.39 -1.58 31.89
C GLN A 54 0.36 -0.49 32.68
N GLY A 55 0.88 0.53 32.01
CA GLY A 55 1.52 1.68 32.63
C GLY A 55 0.60 2.44 33.59
N THR A 56 -0.70 2.54 33.25
CA THR A 56 -1.70 3.19 34.13
C THR A 56 -2.13 2.31 35.32
N ILE A 57 -1.96 0.98 35.24
CA ILE A 57 -2.42 0.05 36.28
C ILE A 57 -1.35 -0.20 37.34
N LYS A 58 -0.08 0.03 37.03
CA LYS A 58 1.03 -0.18 37.98
C LYS A 58 0.90 0.76 39.18
N GLU A 59 1.27 0.29 40.36
CA GLU A 59 1.39 1.11 41.55
C GLU A 59 2.47 2.17 41.33
N GLY A 60 2.13 3.45 41.50
CA GLY A 60 3.00 4.58 41.14
C GLY A 60 3.12 4.87 39.64
N GLY A 61 2.29 4.24 38.81
CA GLY A 61 2.25 4.44 37.35
C GLY A 61 1.62 5.79 36.95
N GLU A 62 1.48 6.01 35.65
CA GLU A 62 0.88 7.22 35.11
C GLU A 62 -0.58 7.38 35.58
N PRO A 63 -0.98 8.58 36.06
CA PRO A 63 -2.33 8.81 36.59
C PRO A 63 -3.41 8.68 35.49
N ALA A 64 -3.08 8.95 34.25
CA ALA A 64 -3.96 8.84 33.09
C ALA A 64 -3.13 8.76 31.79
N HIS A 65 -3.68 8.12 30.76
CA HIS A 65 -3.06 8.01 29.44
C HIS A 65 -3.91 8.73 28.38
N TYR A 66 -3.26 9.57 27.58
CA TYR A 66 -3.90 10.33 26.53
C TYR A 66 -4.02 9.53 25.22
N MET A 67 -5.25 9.22 24.85
CA MET A 67 -5.58 8.43 23.67
C MET A 67 -5.62 9.23 22.36
N GLY A 68 -5.37 10.52 22.39
CA GLY A 68 -5.45 11.41 21.22
C GLY A 68 -6.86 11.98 20.99
N TYR A 69 -7.07 12.49 19.78
CA TYR A 69 -8.34 13.09 19.39
C TYR A 69 -9.39 12.04 19.03
N LEU A 70 -10.66 12.32 19.38
CA LEU A 70 -11.85 11.63 18.90
C LEU A 70 -12.76 12.66 18.24
N VAL A 71 -12.96 12.60 16.95
CA VAL A 71 -13.82 13.53 16.21
C VAL A 71 -15.19 12.87 16.00
N LEU A 72 -16.22 13.51 16.53
CA LEU A 72 -17.59 13.03 16.48
C LEU A 72 -18.47 14.03 15.74
N GLN A 73 -19.34 13.53 14.87
CA GLN A 73 -20.44 14.28 14.31
C GLN A 73 -21.72 13.93 15.06
N SER A 74 -22.40 14.95 15.58
CA SER A 74 -23.68 14.76 16.26
C SER A 74 -24.82 14.88 15.26
N HIS A 75 -25.70 13.88 15.25
CA HIS A 75 -26.97 13.91 14.51
C HIS A 75 -28.14 14.23 15.45
N ASP A 76 -28.02 13.76 16.69
CA ASP A 76 -28.92 14.07 17.79
C ASP A 76 -28.16 13.97 19.12
N ASP A 77 -28.84 14.21 20.26
CA ASP A 77 -28.20 14.20 21.59
C ASP A 77 -27.70 12.82 22.05
N LYS A 78 -28.05 11.74 21.35
CA LYS A 78 -27.75 10.36 21.75
C LYS A 78 -26.97 9.55 20.73
N PHE A 79 -26.91 10.03 19.50
CA PHE A 79 -26.30 9.31 18.39
C PHE A 79 -25.17 10.11 17.74
N PHE A 80 -23.98 9.52 17.68
CA PHE A 80 -22.78 10.14 17.13
C PHE A 80 -22.15 9.29 16.05
N GLU A 81 -21.72 9.92 14.95
CA GLU A 81 -20.83 9.29 13.99
C GLU A 81 -19.38 9.57 14.34
N VAL A 82 -18.55 8.51 14.30
CA VAL A 82 -17.12 8.58 14.60
C VAL A 82 -16.36 8.94 13.32
N ILE A 83 -15.95 10.19 13.21
CA ILE A 83 -15.22 10.68 12.04
C ILE A 83 -13.72 10.37 12.14
N ASP A 84 -13.15 10.44 13.36
CA ASP A 84 -11.78 10.00 13.64
C ASP A 84 -11.69 9.34 15.01
N GLY A 85 -10.71 8.42 15.18
CA GLY A 85 -10.49 7.65 16.41
C GLY A 85 -11.12 6.25 16.38
N GLN A 86 -11.69 5.83 15.25
CA GLN A 86 -12.38 4.55 15.10
C GLN A 86 -11.54 3.33 15.47
N GLN A 87 -10.27 3.28 15.06
CA GLN A 87 -9.38 2.15 15.36
C GLN A 87 -9.19 1.99 16.87
N ARG A 88 -8.92 3.10 17.57
CA ARG A 88 -8.74 3.15 19.03
C ARG A 88 -10.01 2.72 19.76
N LEU A 89 -11.17 3.27 19.37
CA LEU A 89 -12.45 2.96 19.99
C LEU A 89 -12.82 1.48 19.79
N THR A 90 -12.62 0.96 18.56
CA THR A 90 -12.84 -0.46 18.26
C THR A 90 -11.91 -1.35 19.10
N THR A 91 -10.62 -1.03 19.20
CA THR A 91 -9.65 -1.84 19.94
C THR A 91 -9.97 -1.88 21.42
N ILE A 92 -10.32 -0.73 22.05
CA ILE A 92 -10.74 -0.72 23.46
C ILE A 92 -12.00 -1.56 23.66
N SER A 93 -12.95 -1.53 22.73
CA SER A 93 -14.14 -2.39 22.78
C SER A 93 -13.78 -3.88 22.70
N LEU A 94 -12.79 -4.27 21.86
CA LEU A 94 -12.28 -5.64 21.81
C LEU A 94 -11.62 -6.07 23.13
N ILE A 95 -10.90 -5.17 23.81
CA ILE A 95 -10.33 -5.45 25.14
C ILE A 95 -11.45 -5.72 26.18
N VAL A 96 -12.50 -4.90 26.19
CA VAL A 96 -13.67 -5.13 27.07
C VAL A 96 -14.34 -6.47 26.77
N LEU A 97 -14.50 -6.82 25.50
CA LEU A 97 -15.05 -8.12 25.09
C LEU A 97 -14.13 -9.29 25.53
N ALA A 98 -12.82 -9.11 25.47
CA ALA A 98 -11.86 -10.10 25.97
C ALA A 98 -11.98 -10.30 27.49
N VAL A 99 -12.20 -9.22 28.25
CA VAL A 99 -12.48 -9.31 29.70
C VAL A 99 -13.79 -10.05 29.95
N LEU A 100 -14.85 -9.73 29.22
CA LEU A 100 -16.14 -10.41 29.36
C LEU A 100 -16.04 -11.90 29.07
N LYS A 101 -15.27 -12.31 28.05
CA LYS A 101 -15.02 -13.71 27.74
C LYS A 101 -14.28 -14.44 28.87
N ASN A 102 -13.29 -13.79 29.48
CA ASN A 102 -12.57 -14.38 30.60
C ASN A 102 -13.43 -14.46 31.88
N LEU A 103 -14.32 -13.48 32.14
CA LEU A 103 -15.31 -13.58 33.22
C LEU A 103 -16.30 -14.74 32.97
N GLN A 104 -16.79 -14.90 31.73
CA GLN A 104 -17.65 -16.01 31.35
C GLN A 104 -16.96 -17.37 31.60
N ARG A 105 -15.69 -17.50 31.23
CA ARG A 105 -14.87 -18.70 31.51
C ARG A 105 -14.83 -19.00 33.01
N LEU A 106 -14.64 -18.00 33.89
CA LEU A 106 -14.65 -18.17 35.33
C LEU A 106 -16.01 -18.68 35.86
N VAL A 107 -17.11 -18.16 35.29
CA VAL A 107 -18.47 -18.66 35.59
C VAL A 107 -18.63 -20.13 35.21
N GLU A 108 -18.19 -20.53 34.02
CA GLU A 108 -18.22 -21.89 33.51
C GLU A 108 -17.34 -22.86 34.35
N GLU A 109 -16.20 -22.34 34.86
CA GLU A 109 -15.32 -23.08 35.80
C GLU A 109 -15.87 -23.14 37.25
N GLY A 110 -17.02 -22.51 37.54
CA GLY A 110 -17.61 -22.45 38.88
C GLY A 110 -16.87 -21.51 39.85
N LYS A 111 -15.92 -20.70 39.39
CA LYS A 111 -15.16 -19.77 40.23
C LYS A 111 -15.98 -18.50 40.48
N ASP A 112 -16.47 -18.36 41.73
CA ASP A 112 -17.32 -17.23 42.17
C ASP A 112 -18.43 -16.89 41.15
N ALA A 113 -19.12 -17.93 40.64
CA ALA A 113 -19.99 -17.82 39.46
C ALA A 113 -21.06 -16.74 39.58
N ALA A 114 -21.68 -16.60 40.75
CA ALA A 114 -22.73 -15.59 41.00
C ALA A 114 -22.19 -14.16 40.85
N ARG A 115 -21.06 -13.82 41.50
CA ARG A 115 -20.47 -12.49 41.43
C ARG A 115 -19.90 -12.20 40.04
N ASN A 116 -19.27 -13.20 39.39
CA ASN A 116 -18.73 -13.03 38.04
C ASN A 116 -19.85 -12.85 37.00
N THR A 117 -21.02 -13.48 37.18
CA THR A 117 -22.21 -13.20 36.36
C THR A 117 -22.69 -11.76 36.53
N MET A 118 -22.71 -11.25 37.76
CA MET A 118 -23.09 -9.84 38.02
C MET A 118 -22.07 -8.87 37.37
N ARG A 119 -20.74 -9.14 37.52
CA ARG A 119 -19.69 -8.33 36.86
C ARG A 119 -19.85 -8.33 35.34
N THR A 120 -20.08 -9.49 34.74
CA THR A 120 -20.32 -9.65 33.30
C THR A 120 -21.51 -8.81 32.85
N THR A 121 -22.63 -8.90 33.54
CA THR A 121 -23.84 -8.14 33.20
C THR A 121 -23.60 -6.64 33.28
N GLN A 122 -22.98 -6.16 34.37
CA GLN A 122 -22.72 -4.75 34.58
C GLN A 122 -21.75 -4.18 33.52
N ILE A 123 -20.62 -4.84 33.27
CA ILE A 123 -19.62 -4.39 32.28
C ILE A 123 -20.22 -4.41 30.87
N ARG A 124 -20.97 -5.44 30.51
CA ARG A 124 -21.63 -5.53 29.21
C ARG A 124 -22.62 -4.39 28.98
N GLN A 125 -23.50 -4.14 29.95
CA GLN A 125 -24.50 -3.07 29.86
C GLN A 125 -23.85 -1.68 29.82
N THR A 126 -22.77 -1.49 30.54
CA THR A 126 -22.08 -0.20 30.61
C THR A 126 -21.31 0.12 29.33
N TYR A 127 -20.59 -0.83 28.74
CA TYR A 127 -19.58 -0.53 27.69
C TYR A 127 -19.87 -1.14 26.33
N ILE A 128 -20.66 -2.22 26.23
CA ILE A 128 -20.86 -2.93 24.95
C ILE A 128 -22.24 -2.70 24.38
N GLY A 129 -23.27 -2.84 25.19
CA GLY A 129 -24.64 -2.69 24.71
C GLY A 129 -25.64 -2.70 25.85
N TYR A 130 -26.82 -2.24 25.59
CA TYR A 130 -27.91 -2.21 26.54
C TYR A 130 -29.16 -2.86 25.96
N LEU A 131 -30.04 -3.34 26.83
CA LEU A 131 -31.36 -3.80 26.46
C LEU A 131 -32.27 -2.58 26.37
N ASP A 132 -32.81 -2.30 25.20
CA ASP A 132 -33.78 -1.22 25.00
C ASP A 132 -35.05 -1.56 25.81
N PRO A 133 -35.47 -0.72 26.78
CA PRO A 133 -36.55 -1.06 27.70
C PRO A 133 -37.94 -1.09 27.02
N VAL A 134 -38.10 -0.48 25.84
CA VAL A 134 -39.35 -0.42 25.10
C VAL A 134 -39.47 -1.62 24.16
N THR A 135 -38.44 -1.87 23.37
CA THR A 135 -38.45 -2.92 22.34
C THR A 135 -37.94 -4.27 22.86
N LEU A 136 -37.27 -4.29 24.01
CA LEU A 136 -36.56 -5.45 24.59
C LEU A 136 -35.54 -6.07 23.62
N VAL A 137 -35.01 -5.26 22.73
CA VAL A 137 -33.96 -5.65 21.78
C VAL A 137 -32.62 -5.14 22.30
N SER A 138 -31.59 -6.02 22.27
CA SER A 138 -30.23 -5.63 22.62
C SER A 138 -29.67 -4.71 21.54
N ARG A 139 -29.21 -3.53 21.96
CA ARG A 139 -28.56 -2.54 21.09
C ARG A 139 -27.09 -2.40 21.46
N SER A 140 -26.23 -2.54 20.48
CA SER A 140 -24.79 -2.27 20.64
C SER A 140 -24.54 -0.77 20.75
N LYS A 141 -23.61 -0.38 21.63
CA LYS A 141 -23.17 1.02 21.76
C LYS A 141 -22.24 1.45 20.65
N LEU A 142 -21.55 0.49 20.01
CA LEU A 142 -20.65 0.72 18.90
C LEU A 142 -21.11 -0.12 17.70
N THR A 143 -21.35 0.55 16.57
CA THR A 143 -21.58 -0.05 15.26
C THR A 143 -20.36 0.23 14.40
N LEU A 144 -19.77 -0.80 13.78
CA LEU A 144 -18.60 -0.65 12.94
C LEU A 144 -18.99 -0.27 11.50
N ASN A 145 -17.97 -0.11 10.65
CA ASN A 145 -18.17 0.10 9.22
C ASN A 145 -18.81 -1.13 8.56
N ARG A 146 -19.24 -0.98 7.29
CA ARG A 146 -19.97 -2.03 6.55
C ARG A 146 -19.30 -3.39 6.54
N ASN A 147 -17.96 -3.41 6.39
CA ASN A 147 -17.22 -4.66 6.23
C ASN A 147 -16.95 -5.38 7.56
N ASN A 148 -16.88 -4.64 8.66
CA ASN A 148 -16.52 -5.17 9.96
C ASN A 148 -17.72 -5.38 10.90
N ASP A 149 -18.83 -4.64 10.70
CA ASP A 149 -19.94 -4.65 11.64
C ASP A 149 -20.62 -6.00 11.74
N SER A 150 -20.89 -6.66 10.61
CA SER A 150 -21.53 -7.98 10.62
C SER A 150 -20.74 -9.00 11.45
N TYR A 151 -19.41 -9.03 11.29
CA TYR A 151 -18.55 -9.92 12.06
C TYR A 151 -18.53 -9.54 13.56
N TYR A 152 -18.41 -8.25 13.84
CA TYR A 152 -18.39 -7.72 15.20
C TYR A 152 -19.70 -8.03 15.94
N GLN A 153 -20.86 -7.74 15.37
CA GLN A 153 -22.17 -7.95 15.99
C GLN A 153 -22.55 -9.44 16.10
N THR A 154 -22.18 -10.26 15.11
CA THR A 154 -22.62 -11.66 15.06
C THR A 154 -21.75 -12.59 15.90
N TYR A 155 -20.44 -12.31 15.96
CA TYR A 155 -19.50 -13.25 16.59
C TYR A 155 -18.80 -12.68 17.82
N LEU A 156 -18.36 -11.41 17.79
CA LEU A 156 -17.56 -10.84 18.89
C LEU A 156 -18.43 -10.34 20.03
N VAL A 157 -19.46 -9.57 19.76
CA VAL A 157 -20.37 -9.02 20.81
C VAL A 157 -21.07 -10.12 21.60
N PRO A 158 -21.60 -11.21 20.97
CA PRO A 158 -22.22 -12.31 21.73
C PRO A 158 -21.20 -13.23 22.42
N LEU A 159 -19.90 -13.10 22.12
CA LEU A 159 -18.83 -14.01 22.57
C LEU A 159 -19.05 -15.46 22.11
N GLY A 160 -19.63 -15.63 20.93
CA GLY A 160 -19.90 -16.92 20.33
C GLY A 160 -18.65 -17.62 19.81
N HIS A 161 -18.86 -18.81 19.21
CA HIS A 161 -17.77 -19.52 18.56
C HIS A 161 -17.28 -18.71 17.33
N LEU A 162 -15.98 -18.40 17.30
CA LEU A 162 -15.38 -17.68 16.19
C LEU A 162 -15.12 -18.63 15.02
N PRO A 163 -15.73 -18.43 13.86
CA PRO A 163 -15.46 -19.24 12.70
C PRO A 163 -13.98 -19.10 12.28
N GLN A 164 -13.41 -20.14 11.67
CA GLN A 164 -11.97 -20.14 11.31
C GLN A 164 -11.69 -19.92 9.82
N ARG A 165 -12.71 -19.92 8.98
CA ARG A 165 -12.60 -19.78 7.51
C ARG A 165 -13.73 -18.92 6.96
N GLY A 166 -13.53 -18.35 5.78
CA GLY A 166 -14.58 -17.63 5.05
C GLY A 166 -14.68 -16.13 5.38
N PHE A 167 -13.55 -15.48 5.75
CA PHE A 167 -13.53 -14.06 6.14
C PHE A 167 -12.90 -13.17 5.11
N ARG A 168 -13.29 -11.90 5.16
CA ARG A 168 -12.55 -10.78 4.59
C ARG A 168 -11.26 -10.54 5.39
N ALA A 169 -10.27 -9.91 4.76
CA ALA A 169 -8.99 -9.62 5.43
C ALA A 169 -9.15 -8.79 6.71
N SER A 170 -10.08 -7.83 6.71
CA SER A 170 -10.36 -6.98 7.87
C SER A 170 -11.08 -7.70 9.01
N GLU A 171 -11.97 -8.65 8.72
CA GLU A 171 -12.61 -9.53 9.72
C GLU A 171 -11.57 -10.46 10.37
N HIS A 172 -10.58 -10.91 9.57
CA HIS A 172 -9.46 -11.67 10.09
C HIS A 172 -8.58 -10.83 11.05
N SER A 173 -8.37 -9.55 10.76
CA SER A 173 -7.65 -8.63 11.64
C SER A 173 -8.40 -8.40 12.95
N LEU A 174 -9.73 -8.22 12.92
CA LEU A 174 -10.56 -8.12 14.13
C LEU A 174 -10.47 -9.38 14.99
N ARG A 175 -10.54 -10.56 14.36
CA ARG A 175 -10.40 -11.84 15.07
C ARG A 175 -9.04 -11.96 15.74
N LYS A 176 -7.95 -11.70 15.00
CA LYS A 176 -6.59 -11.75 15.53
C LYS A 176 -6.41 -10.79 16.71
N ALA A 177 -6.91 -9.55 16.60
CA ALA A 177 -6.87 -8.59 17.69
C ALA A 177 -7.59 -9.12 18.94
N PHE A 178 -8.82 -9.62 18.77
CA PHE A 178 -9.59 -10.16 19.87
C PHE A 178 -8.91 -11.37 20.54
N GLU A 179 -8.39 -12.33 19.75
CA GLU A 179 -7.66 -13.50 20.27
C GLU A 179 -6.35 -13.11 20.97
N TRP A 180 -5.68 -12.07 20.46
CA TRP A 180 -4.47 -11.52 21.07
C TRP A 180 -4.77 -10.90 22.45
N PHE A 181 -5.79 -10.03 22.53
CA PHE A 181 -6.21 -9.44 23.80
C PHE A 181 -6.81 -10.47 24.77
N ASP A 182 -7.54 -11.47 24.30
CA ASP A 182 -8.05 -12.56 25.15
C ASP A 182 -6.91 -13.26 25.91
N ARG A 183 -5.79 -13.55 25.22
CA ARG A 183 -4.60 -14.13 25.87
C ARG A 183 -3.98 -13.14 26.87
N ARG A 184 -3.74 -11.90 26.49
CA ARG A 184 -3.11 -10.89 27.37
C ARG A 184 -3.94 -10.59 28.62
N VAL A 185 -5.25 -10.48 28.48
CA VAL A 185 -6.18 -10.25 29.59
C VAL A 185 -6.17 -11.46 30.55
N ARG A 186 -6.17 -12.66 30.02
CA ARG A 186 -6.09 -13.90 30.82
C ARG A 186 -4.79 -13.98 31.62
N ASP A 187 -3.67 -13.71 30.97
CA ASP A 187 -2.35 -13.74 31.60
C ASP A 187 -2.26 -12.66 32.69
N HIS A 188 -2.78 -11.47 32.44
CA HIS A 188 -2.86 -10.40 33.44
C HIS A 188 -3.64 -10.83 34.68
N ALA A 189 -4.81 -11.48 34.51
CA ALA A 189 -5.62 -11.94 35.63
C ALA A 189 -4.91 -12.99 36.47
N ARG A 190 -4.17 -13.90 35.84
CA ARG A 190 -3.42 -14.99 36.54
C ARG A 190 -2.16 -14.47 37.25
N GLN A 191 -1.43 -13.54 36.66
CA GLN A 191 -0.16 -13.04 37.21
C GLN A 191 -0.32 -12.22 38.49
N ARG A 192 -1.46 -11.53 38.70
CA ARG A 192 -1.69 -10.69 39.87
C ARG A 192 -2.05 -11.49 41.14
N GLY A 193 -2.39 -12.77 41.01
CA GLY A 193 -2.84 -13.57 42.14
C GLY A 193 -4.19 -13.12 42.73
N GLY A 194 -4.76 -13.87 43.65
CA GLY A 194 -6.03 -13.58 44.29
C GLY A 194 -7.26 -13.88 43.39
N ASP A 195 -8.31 -13.05 43.52
CA ASP A 195 -9.56 -13.23 42.76
C ASP A 195 -9.41 -12.72 41.33
N GLU A 196 -9.31 -13.68 40.36
CA GLU A 196 -9.20 -13.34 38.92
C GLU A 196 -10.37 -12.45 38.45
N GLY A 197 -11.60 -12.67 38.96
CA GLY A 197 -12.77 -11.88 38.58
C GLY A 197 -12.71 -10.44 39.07
N VAL A 198 -12.17 -10.21 40.27
CA VAL A 198 -11.89 -8.85 40.77
C VAL A 198 -10.82 -8.17 39.92
N THR A 199 -9.74 -8.89 39.63
CA THR A 199 -8.64 -8.35 38.78
C THR A 199 -9.14 -7.95 37.39
N LEU A 200 -9.98 -8.76 36.76
CA LEU A 200 -10.60 -8.45 35.46
C LEU A 200 -11.53 -7.23 35.52
N ALA A 201 -12.35 -7.12 36.56
CA ALA A 201 -13.21 -5.95 36.75
C ALA A 201 -12.40 -4.68 37.01
N THR A 202 -11.35 -4.77 37.84
CA THR A 202 -10.44 -3.64 38.13
C THR A 202 -9.71 -3.18 36.86
N LEU A 203 -9.33 -4.09 35.97
CA LEU A 203 -8.74 -3.74 34.67
C LEU A 203 -9.68 -2.82 33.86
N VAL A 204 -10.96 -3.18 33.74
CA VAL A 204 -11.96 -2.38 33.00
C VAL A 204 -12.20 -1.04 33.70
N GLU A 205 -12.36 -1.04 35.03
CA GLU A 205 -12.56 0.20 35.82
C GLU A 205 -11.39 1.16 35.63
N THR A 206 -10.15 0.69 35.81
CA THR A 206 -8.94 1.51 35.68
C THR A 206 -8.79 2.03 34.27
N MET A 207 -8.94 1.18 33.27
CA MET A 207 -8.90 1.56 31.85
C MET A 207 -9.96 2.63 31.55
N SER A 208 -11.18 2.45 32.05
CA SER A 208 -12.30 3.36 31.77
C SER A 208 -12.11 4.75 32.40
N ASP A 209 -11.45 4.84 33.53
CA ASP A 209 -11.24 6.10 34.24
C ASP A 209 -9.94 6.79 33.81
N ARG A 210 -8.93 6.04 33.35
CA ARG A 210 -7.59 6.58 33.10
C ARG A 210 -7.28 6.78 31.62
N LEU A 211 -7.99 6.12 30.69
CA LEU A 211 -7.87 6.42 29.27
C LEU A 211 -8.78 7.61 28.93
N PHE A 212 -8.21 8.69 28.42
CA PHE A 212 -8.98 9.89 28.07
C PHE A 212 -8.67 10.38 26.65
N PHE A 213 -9.67 11.03 26.06
CA PHE A 213 -9.66 11.56 24.71
C PHE A 213 -9.90 13.07 24.73
N THR A 214 -9.32 13.79 23.79
CA THR A 214 -9.83 15.11 23.43
C THR A 214 -10.96 14.92 22.42
N VAL A 215 -12.19 15.03 22.88
CA VAL A 215 -13.40 14.85 22.07
C VAL A 215 -13.75 16.15 21.39
N ILE A 216 -13.84 16.14 20.08
CA ILE A 216 -14.26 17.26 19.25
C ILE A 216 -15.60 16.88 18.63
N THR A 217 -16.68 17.54 19.07
CA THR A 217 -18.02 17.32 18.52
C THR A 217 -18.35 18.43 17.55
N VAL A 218 -18.78 18.05 16.35
CA VAL A 218 -19.23 18.94 15.28
C VAL A 218 -20.68 18.67 14.95
N THR A 219 -21.40 19.72 14.56
CA THR A 219 -22.84 19.63 14.24
C THR A 219 -23.09 19.45 12.76
N ASP A 220 -22.09 19.69 11.91
CA ASP A 220 -22.21 19.51 10.46
C ASP A 220 -20.97 18.87 9.87
N GLU A 221 -21.17 18.17 8.79
CA GLU A 221 -20.19 17.36 8.07
C GLU A 221 -19.03 18.19 7.49
N LEU A 222 -19.30 19.42 7.06
CA LEU A 222 -18.28 20.31 6.51
C LEU A 222 -17.28 20.78 7.58
N ASN A 223 -17.77 21.03 8.79
CA ASN A 223 -16.92 21.42 9.93
C ASN A 223 -16.20 20.21 10.53
N ALA A 224 -16.84 19.03 10.57
CA ALA A 224 -16.16 17.77 10.89
C ALA A 224 -14.93 17.58 10.03
N TYR A 225 -15.10 17.82 8.75
CA TYR A 225 -14.06 17.69 7.74
C TYR A 225 -12.92 18.71 7.93
N LYS A 226 -13.24 19.99 8.16
CA LYS A 226 -12.23 21.05 8.37
C LYS A 226 -11.40 20.84 9.64
N VAL A 227 -12.07 20.47 10.74
CA VAL A 227 -11.41 20.13 12.00
C VAL A 227 -10.46 18.96 11.79
N PHE A 228 -10.95 17.94 11.11
CA PHE A 228 -10.19 16.75 10.80
C PHE A 228 -8.96 17.06 9.92
N GLU A 229 -9.10 17.83 8.82
CA GLU A 229 -7.99 18.27 7.96
C GLU A 229 -6.92 19.04 8.76
N SER A 230 -7.34 19.90 9.70
CA SER A 230 -6.43 20.69 10.51
C SER A 230 -5.67 19.87 11.56
N LEU A 231 -6.30 18.84 12.14
CA LEU A 231 -5.70 17.94 13.13
C LEU A 231 -4.73 16.92 12.50
N ASN A 232 -5.05 16.43 11.30
CA ASN A 232 -4.19 15.48 10.58
C ASN A 232 -2.85 16.08 10.09
N SER A 233 -2.71 17.39 10.06
CA SER A 233 -1.42 18.03 9.79
C SER A 233 -0.35 17.69 10.85
N ARG A 234 -0.74 17.13 12.00
CA ARG A 234 0.12 16.88 13.18
C ARG A 234 0.11 15.42 13.68
N GLY A 235 -0.58 14.47 13.01
CA GLY A 235 -0.73 13.09 13.51
C GLY A 235 -1.04 12.05 12.44
N VAL A 236 -1.74 10.99 12.80
CA VAL A 236 -2.04 9.83 11.93
C VAL A 236 -2.76 10.25 10.64
N ARG A 237 -2.11 10.02 9.50
CA ARG A 237 -2.62 10.41 8.17
C ARG A 237 -3.84 9.56 7.79
N LEU A 238 -5.04 10.18 7.69
CA LEU A 238 -6.06 9.62 6.80
C LEU A 238 -5.55 9.59 5.36
N SER A 239 -5.93 8.56 4.64
CA SER A 239 -5.58 8.51 3.23
C SER A 239 -6.32 9.64 2.49
N ALA A 240 -5.70 10.19 1.45
CA ALA A 240 -6.37 11.14 0.54
C ALA A 240 -7.68 10.56 -0.04
N THR A 241 -7.81 9.24 -0.03
CA THR A 241 -8.98 8.46 -0.43
C THR A 241 -10.18 8.69 0.47
N ASP A 242 -9.98 8.59 1.80
CA ASP A 242 -11.07 8.76 2.77
C ASP A 242 -11.56 10.20 2.76
N LEU A 243 -10.62 11.13 2.63
CA LEU A 243 -10.93 12.56 2.51
C LEU A 243 -11.75 12.86 1.24
N LEU A 244 -11.37 12.27 0.12
CA LEU A 244 -12.09 12.47 -1.13
C LEU A 244 -13.48 11.82 -1.08
N LYS A 245 -13.58 10.58 -0.58
CA LYS A 245 -14.86 9.89 -0.42
C LYS A 245 -15.83 10.76 0.38
N ASN A 246 -15.42 11.20 1.57
CA ASN A 246 -16.24 12.04 2.44
C ASN A 246 -16.66 13.34 1.73
N TYR A 247 -15.76 13.98 1.02
CA TYR A 247 -16.06 15.19 0.26
C TYR A 247 -17.11 14.96 -0.83
N LEU A 248 -16.95 13.92 -1.66
CA LEU A 248 -17.89 13.61 -2.73
C LEU A 248 -19.29 13.30 -2.18
N PHE A 249 -19.35 12.55 -1.08
CA PHE A 249 -20.62 12.27 -0.41
C PHE A 249 -21.26 13.53 0.18
N SER A 250 -20.47 14.43 0.77
CA SER A 250 -20.99 15.68 1.34
C SER A 250 -21.60 16.62 0.28
N VAL A 251 -21.04 16.63 -0.92
CA VAL A 251 -21.58 17.44 -2.03
C VAL A 251 -22.93 16.89 -2.53
N LEU A 252 -23.11 15.56 -2.55
CA LEU A 252 -24.36 14.92 -2.96
C LEU A 252 -25.47 15.02 -1.90
N HIS A 253 -25.11 14.99 -0.62
CA HIS A 253 -26.09 15.00 0.48
C HIS A 253 -26.86 16.32 0.66
N ARG A 254 -26.48 17.37 -0.05
CA ARG A 254 -27.12 18.71 0.04
C ARG A 254 -28.54 18.81 -0.57
N GLY A 255 -29.18 17.68 -0.93
CA GLY A 255 -30.52 17.66 -1.51
C GLY A 255 -31.37 16.51 -0.97
N ASP A 256 -32.62 16.81 -0.60
CA ASP A 256 -33.54 15.93 0.14
C ASP A 256 -34.06 14.66 -0.58
N GLN A 257 -33.52 14.25 -1.74
CA GLN A 257 -34.10 13.15 -2.54
C GLN A 257 -33.11 12.13 -3.13
N HIS A 258 -31.92 11.93 -2.54
CA HIS A 258 -30.84 11.22 -3.25
C HIS A 258 -30.34 9.91 -2.63
N GLU A 259 -31.14 9.18 -1.86
CA GLU A 259 -30.72 7.91 -1.25
C GLU A 259 -30.26 6.87 -2.28
N HIS A 260 -30.93 6.79 -3.44
CA HIS A 260 -30.51 5.90 -4.54
C HIS A 260 -29.18 6.31 -5.18
N GLU A 261 -28.93 7.61 -5.29
CA GLU A 261 -27.69 8.13 -5.88
C GLU A 261 -26.51 7.97 -4.93
N MET A 262 -26.75 8.20 -3.64
CA MET A 262 -25.77 7.93 -2.60
C MET A 262 -25.33 6.46 -2.59
N LYS A 263 -26.31 5.56 -2.72
CA LYS A 263 -26.03 4.13 -2.83
C LYS A 263 -25.26 3.80 -4.11
N ALA A 264 -25.63 4.37 -5.26
CA ALA A 264 -24.93 4.16 -6.52
C ALA A 264 -23.48 4.69 -6.48
N LEU A 265 -23.24 5.81 -5.81
CA LEU A 265 -21.91 6.35 -5.55
C LEU A 265 -21.10 5.38 -4.67
N GLU A 266 -21.70 4.92 -3.57
CA GLU A 266 -21.09 3.99 -2.63
C GLU A 266 -20.70 2.68 -3.33
N ASP A 267 -21.61 2.07 -4.06
CA ASP A 267 -21.38 0.81 -4.78
C ASP A 267 -20.25 0.93 -5.82
N ARG A 268 -20.19 2.05 -6.56
CA ARG A 268 -19.10 2.31 -7.51
C ARG A 268 -17.77 2.53 -6.83
N TRP A 269 -17.76 3.31 -5.75
CA TRP A 269 -16.54 3.56 -4.98
C TRP A 269 -15.98 2.27 -4.39
N GLU A 270 -16.83 1.48 -3.73
CA GLU A 270 -16.43 0.21 -3.14
C GLU A 270 -15.95 -0.78 -4.19
N SER A 271 -16.63 -0.88 -5.33
CA SER A 271 -16.16 -1.70 -6.46
C SER A 271 -14.75 -1.29 -6.92
N MET A 272 -14.44 0.01 -6.98
CA MET A 272 -13.09 0.46 -7.34
C MET A 272 -12.06 0.11 -6.27
N VAL A 273 -12.39 0.30 -4.99
CA VAL A 273 -11.49 -0.05 -3.87
C VAL A 273 -11.24 -1.55 -3.82
N ASP A 274 -12.28 -2.37 -3.95
CA ASP A 274 -12.17 -3.83 -3.96
C ASP A 274 -11.31 -4.33 -5.13
N ARG A 275 -11.46 -3.74 -6.32
CA ARG A 275 -10.65 -4.08 -7.51
C ARG A 275 -9.19 -3.70 -7.35
N LEU A 276 -8.88 -2.57 -6.70
CA LEU A 276 -7.51 -2.18 -6.38
C LEU A 276 -6.85 -3.13 -5.38
N GLY A 277 -7.61 -3.67 -4.42
CA GLY A 277 -7.12 -4.63 -3.43
C GLY A 277 -5.92 -4.09 -2.66
N SER A 278 -4.72 -4.67 -2.91
CA SER A 278 -3.46 -4.25 -2.27
C SER A 278 -2.84 -2.98 -2.86
N ASP A 279 -3.31 -2.51 -4.04
CA ASP A 279 -2.80 -1.27 -4.62
C ASP A 279 -3.38 -0.05 -3.89
N SER A 280 -2.54 0.98 -3.78
CA SER A 280 -2.94 2.22 -3.12
C SER A 280 -3.94 3.01 -3.96
N PHE A 281 -5.14 3.21 -3.44
CA PHE A 281 -6.13 4.07 -4.08
C PHE A 281 -5.63 5.53 -4.27
N PRO A 282 -4.93 6.16 -3.31
CA PRO A 282 -4.33 7.47 -3.54
C PRO A 282 -3.36 7.52 -4.71
N ASP A 283 -2.57 6.46 -4.94
CA ASP A 283 -1.66 6.38 -6.08
C ASP A 283 -2.44 6.27 -7.39
N PHE A 284 -3.46 5.40 -7.45
CA PHE A 284 -4.35 5.33 -8.60
C PHE A 284 -5.01 6.67 -8.89
N LEU A 285 -5.59 7.33 -7.88
CA LEU A 285 -6.24 8.63 -8.03
C LEU A 285 -5.29 9.69 -8.59
N ARG A 286 -4.03 9.71 -8.11
CA ARG A 286 -3.01 10.64 -8.62
C ARG A 286 -2.65 10.35 -10.07
N VAL A 287 -2.47 9.08 -10.42
CA VAL A 287 -2.18 8.67 -11.79
C VAL A 287 -3.33 9.03 -12.73
N HIS A 288 -4.56 8.70 -12.33
CA HIS A 288 -5.77 9.06 -13.06
C HIS A 288 -5.88 10.57 -13.27
N TRP A 289 -5.79 11.36 -12.19
CA TRP A 289 -5.89 12.83 -12.28
C TRP A 289 -4.84 13.43 -13.19
N ASN A 290 -3.59 13.04 -13.01
CA ASN A 290 -2.46 13.52 -13.78
C ASN A 290 -2.43 12.99 -15.23
N SER A 291 -3.24 12.00 -15.57
CA SER A 291 -3.43 11.56 -16.96
C SER A 291 -4.36 12.46 -17.77
N ARG A 292 -5.14 13.31 -17.10
CA ARG A 292 -6.19 14.15 -17.72
C ARG A 292 -5.96 15.65 -17.51
N ASN A 293 -5.27 16.01 -16.43
CA ASN A 293 -5.11 17.37 -15.95
C ASN A 293 -3.63 17.76 -15.81
N SER A 294 -3.38 19.04 -15.56
CA SER A 294 -2.05 19.53 -15.21
C SER A 294 -1.52 18.81 -13.96
N PHE A 295 -0.20 18.65 -13.90
CA PHE A 295 0.48 17.94 -12.83
C PHE A 295 0.13 18.44 -11.43
N VAL A 296 -0.23 17.51 -10.56
CA VAL A 296 -0.51 17.77 -9.13
C VAL A 296 0.28 16.79 -8.27
N ARG A 297 0.96 17.30 -7.26
CA ARG A 297 1.65 16.49 -6.26
C ARG A 297 0.65 15.79 -5.34
N HIS A 298 1.05 14.68 -4.75
CA HIS A 298 0.21 13.90 -3.84
C HIS A 298 -0.40 14.73 -2.71
N THR A 299 0.37 15.65 -2.14
CA THR A 299 -0.06 16.54 -1.04
C THR A 299 -1.12 17.56 -1.44
N GLU A 300 -1.18 17.96 -2.72
CA GLU A 300 -2.11 18.95 -3.23
C GLU A 300 -3.31 18.34 -3.97
N LEU A 301 -3.29 17.04 -4.22
CA LEU A 301 -4.26 16.35 -5.07
C LEU A 301 -5.70 16.56 -4.58
N PHE A 302 -5.94 16.29 -3.31
CA PHE A 302 -7.27 16.42 -2.70
C PHE A 302 -7.80 17.87 -2.81
N LYS A 303 -6.98 18.86 -2.46
CA LYS A 303 -7.34 20.28 -2.54
C LYS A 303 -7.70 20.69 -3.97
N THR A 304 -6.95 20.18 -4.94
CA THR A 304 -7.18 20.44 -6.36
C THR A 304 -8.49 19.83 -6.84
N ILE A 305 -8.74 18.56 -6.55
CA ILE A 305 -9.99 17.87 -6.90
C ILE A 305 -11.18 18.59 -6.27
N ARG A 306 -11.11 18.90 -4.97
CA ARG A 306 -12.15 19.65 -4.26
C ARG A 306 -12.43 21.03 -4.88
N GLY A 307 -11.40 21.69 -5.40
CA GLY A 307 -11.52 22.98 -6.08
C GLY A 307 -12.29 22.90 -7.40
N GLN A 308 -12.22 21.78 -8.11
CA GLN A 308 -12.77 21.58 -9.44
C GLN A 308 -14.07 20.77 -9.46
N VAL A 309 -14.20 19.73 -8.65
CA VAL A 309 -15.34 18.81 -8.59
C VAL A 309 -16.34 19.31 -7.55
N LYS A 310 -17.22 20.24 -7.94
CA LYS A 310 -18.15 20.93 -7.00
C LYS A 310 -19.63 20.60 -7.23
N THR A 311 -19.95 19.93 -8.31
CA THR A 311 -21.32 19.62 -8.70
C THR A 311 -21.56 18.12 -8.76
N ARG A 312 -22.82 17.73 -8.66
CA ARG A 312 -23.26 16.34 -8.83
C ARG A 312 -22.74 15.72 -10.14
N ASP A 313 -22.93 16.41 -11.25
CA ASP A 313 -22.53 15.90 -12.56
C ASP A 313 -21.00 15.74 -12.68
N ALA A 314 -20.23 16.65 -12.07
CA ALA A 314 -18.78 16.54 -12.00
C ALA A 314 -18.33 15.33 -11.15
N ILE A 315 -19.04 14.99 -10.08
CA ILE A 315 -18.77 13.80 -9.25
C ILE A 315 -18.98 12.53 -10.06
N PHE A 316 -20.15 12.37 -10.69
CA PHE A 316 -20.44 11.19 -11.49
C PHE A 316 -19.56 11.10 -12.75
N GLY A 317 -19.15 12.25 -13.30
CA GLY A 317 -18.14 12.35 -14.34
C GLY A 317 -16.80 11.77 -13.89
N LEU A 318 -16.27 12.26 -12.76
CA LEU A 318 -15.02 11.78 -12.18
C LEU A 318 -15.04 10.27 -11.93
N LEU A 319 -16.12 9.75 -11.31
CA LEU A 319 -16.23 8.30 -11.03
C LEU A 319 -16.27 7.44 -12.30
N ARG A 320 -16.96 7.91 -13.34
CA ARG A 320 -17.00 7.21 -14.63
C ARG A 320 -15.62 7.18 -15.26
N GLU A 321 -14.95 8.31 -15.30
CA GLU A 321 -13.59 8.44 -15.84
C GLU A 321 -12.57 7.60 -15.06
N MET A 322 -12.69 7.55 -13.73
CA MET A 322 -11.87 6.66 -12.90
C MET A 322 -12.15 5.18 -13.21
N ALA A 323 -13.40 4.79 -13.39
CA ALA A 323 -13.75 3.42 -13.74
C ALA A 323 -13.19 3.01 -15.12
N GLU A 324 -13.18 3.92 -16.11
CA GLU A 324 -12.58 3.70 -17.43
C GLU A 324 -11.05 3.49 -17.34
N ASP A 325 -10.36 4.32 -16.55
CA ASP A 325 -8.90 4.24 -16.40
C ASP A 325 -8.44 3.05 -15.52
N MET A 326 -9.34 2.51 -14.68
CA MET A 326 -9.04 1.45 -13.72
C MET A 326 -8.49 0.18 -14.39
N ASP A 327 -9.09 -0.26 -15.49
CA ASP A 327 -8.67 -1.48 -16.19
C ASP A 327 -7.23 -1.34 -16.71
N THR A 328 -6.92 -0.21 -17.31
CA THR A 328 -5.56 0.08 -17.80
C THR A 328 -4.56 0.14 -16.64
N TYR A 329 -4.92 0.80 -15.53
CA TYR A 329 -4.06 0.88 -14.35
C TYR A 329 -3.78 -0.51 -13.75
N LEU A 330 -4.80 -1.36 -13.61
CA LEU A 330 -4.65 -2.71 -13.10
C LEU A 330 -3.81 -3.60 -14.04
N ASN A 331 -3.99 -3.47 -15.35
CA ASN A 331 -3.17 -4.16 -16.33
C ASN A 331 -1.68 -3.75 -16.27
N LEU A 332 -1.38 -2.49 -15.94
CA LEU A 332 -0.02 -2.01 -15.74
C LEU A 332 0.58 -2.48 -14.40
N THR A 333 -0.22 -2.55 -13.33
CA THR A 333 0.27 -2.95 -12.00
C THR A 333 0.31 -4.46 -11.79
N ARG A 334 -0.58 -5.19 -12.48
CA ARG A 334 -0.74 -6.67 -12.39
C ARG A 334 -0.78 -7.31 -13.78
N PRO A 335 0.28 -7.19 -14.57
CA PRO A 335 0.28 -7.65 -15.96
C PRO A 335 0.03 -9.16 -16.09
N GLU A 336 0.36 -9.98 -15.08
CA GLU A 336 0.11 -11.42 -15.08
C GLU A 336 -1.38 -11.76 -15.15
N ALA A 337 -2.20 -11.01 -14.40
CA ALA A 337 -3.66 -11.17 -14.39
C ALA A 337 -4.37 -10.42 -15.52
N SER A 338 -3.63 -9.69 -16.35
CA SER A 338 -4.16 -8.88 -17.44
C SER A 338 -4.72 -9.75 -18.58
N HIS A 339 -5.71 -9.22 -19.31
CA HIS A 339 -6.21 -9.79 -20.55
C HIS A 339 -5.51 -9.22 -21.81
N TRP A 340 -4.50 -8.38 -21.63
CA TRP A 340 -3.74 -7.80 -22.74
C TRP A 340 -3.00 -8.87 -23.57
N PRO A 341 -2.73 -8.57 -24.86
CA PRO A 341 -1.89 -9.43 -25.70
C PRO A 341 -0.50 -9.66 -25.07
N PRO A 342 0.17 -10.78 -25.36
CA PRO A 342 1.45 -11.14 -24.74
C PRO A 342 2.52 -10.05 -24.81
N ARG A 343 2.60 -9.28 -25.91
CA ARG A 343 3.56 -8.18 -26.06
C ARG A 343 3.33 -7.06 -25.06
N LEU A 344 2.08 -6.60 -24.90
CA LEU A 344 1.72 -5.57 -23.94
C LEU A 344 1.99 -6.03 -22.51
N LYS A 345 1.64 -7.29 -22.18
CA LYS A 345 1.96 -7.90 -20.89
C LYS A 345 3.46 -7.85 -20.60
N ASN A 346 4.28 -8.23 -21.59
CA ASN A 346 5.73 -8.24 -21.44
C ASN A 346 6.28 -6.84 -21.14
N TYR A 347 5.86 -5.81 -21.89
CA TYR A 347 6.30 -4.44 -21.64
C TYR A 347 5.86 -3.93 -20.26
N ALA A 348 4.63 -4.22 -19.83
CA ALA A 348 4.13 -3.85 -18.50
C ALA A 348 4.87 -4.62 -17.39
N SER A 349 5.14 -5.92 -17.56
CA SER A 349 5.94 -6.73 -16.62
C SER A 349 7.36 -6.20 -16.48
N ASN A 350 7.97 -5.75 -17.58
CA ASN A 350 9.30 -5.13 -17.54
C ASN A 350 9.28 -3.81 -16.76
N LEU A 351 8.29 -2.92 -16.98
CA LEU A 351 8.14 -1.69 -16.19
C LEU A 351 7.99 -2.00 -14.69
N ARG A 352 7.19 -3.01 -14.35
CA ARG A 352 7.01 -3.46 -12.96
C ARG A 352 8.32 -4.00 -12.37
N MET A 353 9.04 -4.85 -13.10
CA MET A 353 10.34 -5.40 -12.69
C MET A 353 11.36 -4.27 -12.47
N PHE A 354 11.38 -3.24 -13.32
CA PHE A 354 12.22 -2.05 -13.13
C PHE A 354 11.77 -1.19 -11.95
N ASN A 355 10.56 -1.41 -11.42
CA ASN A 355 9.92 -0.59 -10.39
C ASN A 355 9.72 0.87 -10.85
N VAL A 356 9.28 1.06 -12.09
CA VAL A 356 9.05 2.37 -12.71
C VAL A 356 7.56 2.56 -12.94
N ARG A 357 6.99 3.56 -12.27
CA ARG A 357 5.56 3.95 -12.37
C ARG A 357 5.36 5.36 -12.95
N GLN A 358 6.43 6.09 -13.18
CA GLN A 358 6.40 7.46 -13.70
C GLN A 358 5.65 7.60 -15.03
N PRO A 359 5.68 6.63 -15.97
CA PRO A 359 4.96 6.74 -17.24
C PRO A 359 3.45 6.43 -17.14
N PHE A 360 2.93 5.99 -15.99
CA PHE A 360 1.54 5.54 -15.88
C PHE A 360 0.50 6.62 -16.28
N PRO A 361 0.62 7.89 -15.89
CA PRO A 361 -0.30 8.93 -16.38
C PRO A 361 -0.29 9.08 -17.90
N LEU A 362 0.89 9.00 -18.52
CA LEU A 362 1.02 9.00 -19.98
C LEU A 362 0.34 7.77 -20.60
N LEU A 363 0.56 6.60 -20.03
CA LEU A 363 0.00 5.34 -20.53
C LEU A 363 -1.53 5.31 -20.41
N LEU A 364 -2.11 5.84 -19.34
CA LEU A 364 -3.56 6.01 -19.23
C LEU A 364 -4.10 6.96 -20.30
N ALA A 365 -3.44 8.11 -20.51
CA ALA A 365 -3.83 9.06 -21.54
C ALA A 365 -3.72 8.48 -22.96
N ALA A 366 -2.63 7.75 -23.23
CA ALA A 366 -2.40 7.11 -24.51
C ALA A 366 -3.42 6.00 -24.82
N HIS A 367 -3.68 5.11 -23.87
CA HIS A 367 -4.66 4.03 -24.03
C HIS A 367 -6.08 4.52 -24.33
N ARG A 368 -6.44 5.69 -23.80
CA ARG A 368 -7.75 6.31 -24.02
C ARG A 368 -7.91 6.95 -25.40
N ILE A 369 -6.81 7.46 -25.97
CA ILE A 369 -6.87 8.32 -27.17
C ILE A 369 -6.38 7.62 -28.43
N PHE A 370 -5.38 6.75 -28.33
CA PHE A 370 -4.76 6.05 -29.45
C PHE A 370 -5.36 4.67 -29.67
N ASP A 371 -5.22 4.14 -30.86
CA ASP A 371 -5.55 2.75 -31.14
C ASP A 371 -4.52 1.78 -30.51
N ASP A 372 -4.81 0.48 -30.60
CA ASP A 372 -3.99 -0.56 -29.97
C ASP A 372 -2.54 -0.57 -30.46
N ALA A 373 -2.31 -0.28 -31.75
CA ALA A 373 -0.96 -0.29 -32.33
C ALA A 373 -0.13 0.92 -31.86
N ASP A 374 -0.73 2.09 -31.84
CA ASP A 374 -0.09 3.30 -31.36
C ASP A 374 0.11 3.24 -29.84
N PHE A 375 -0.85 2.66 -29.08
CA PHE A 375 -0.67 2.41 -27.64
C PHE A 375 0.47 1.43 -27.37
N GLU A 376 0.57 0.32 -28.12
CA GLU A 376 1.72 -0.61 -28.01
C GLU A 376 3.04 0.12 -28.23
N ALA A 377 3.11 1.01 -29.22
CA ALA A 377 4.31 1.78 -29.51
C ALA A 377 4.68 2.74 -28.36
N VAL A 378 3.70 3.42 -27.75
CA VAL A 378 3.93 4.29 -26.57
C VAL A 378 4.40 3.45 -25.38
N LEU A 379 3.75 2.32 -25.08
CA LEU A 379 4.11 1.45 -23.95
C LEU A 379 5.53 0.89 -24.13
N ARG A 380 5.87 0.42 -25.36
CA ARG A 380 7.23 -0.01 -25.68
C ARG A 380 8.24 1.13 -25.50
N ALA A 381 7.92 2.33 -25.97
CA ALA A 381 8.80 3.49 -25.81
C ALA A 381 9.03 3.81 -24.32
N CYS A 382 7.99 3.83 -23.52
CA CYS A 382 8.10 4.03 -22.06
C CYS A 382 8.98 2.96 -21.40
N MET A 383 8.85 1.70 -21.80
CA MET A 383 9.68 0.60 -21.28
C MET A 383 11.15 0.79 -21.68
N VAL A 384 11.45 1.10 -22.95
CA VAL A 384 12.82 1.33 -23.42
C VAL A 384 13.46 2.54 -22.76
N ILE A 385 12.73 3.66 -22.65
CA ILE A 385 13.19 4.86 -21.94
C ILE A 385 13.48 4.51 -20.48
N SER A 386 12.57 3.79 -19.80
CA SER A 386 12.76 3.40 -18.40
C SER A 386 14.00 2.50 -18.23
N PHE A 387 14.25 1.59 -19.14
CA PHE A 387 15.46 0.77 -19.11
C PHE A 387 16.71 1.63 -19.26
N ARG A 388 16.79 2.47 -20.30
CA ARG A 388 17.96 3.33 -20.55
C ARG A 388 18.18 4.35 -19.44
N TYR A 389 17.11 5.03 -19.00
CA TYR A 389 17.17 6.14 -18.06
C TYR A 389 17.33 5.68 -16.61
N ASN A 390 16.45 4.77 -16.17
CA ASN A 390 16.39 4.35 -14.76
C ASN A 390 17.33 3.17 -14.46
N VAL A 391 17.25 2.08 -15.25
CA VAL A 391 17.99 0.85 -14.95
C VAL A 391 19.48 1.02 -15.24
N ILE A 392 19.82 1.48 -16.42
CA ILE A 392 21.21 1.63 -16.83
C ILE A 392 21.77 2.99 -16.42
N GLY A 393 21.09 4.08 -16.75
CA GLY A 393 21.58 5.44 -16.53
C GLY A 393 21.50 5.91 -15.08
N SER A 394 20.69 5.28 -14.23
CA SER A 394 20.46 5.69 -12.82
C SER A 394 20.15 7.19 -12.67
N GLN A 395 19.43 7.76 -13.63
CA GLN A 395 19.10 9.19 -13.69
C GLN A 395 17.99 9.55 -12.70
N PRO A 396 17.94 10.81 -12.22
CA PRO A 396 16.90 11.29 -11.31
C PRO A 396 15.49 11.18 -11.89
N THR A 397 14.54 10.60 -11.15
CA THR A 397 13.18 10.32 -11.62
C THR A 397 12.29 11.57 -11.74
N SER A 398 12.65 12.68 -11.10
CA SER A 398 11.84 13.91 -11.06
C SER A 398 11.67 14.56 -12.44
N GLU A 399 12.74 14.60 -13.25
CA GLU A 399 12.67 15.15 -14.61
C GLU A 399 11.84 14.24 -15.52
N GLN A 400 12.05 12.93 -15.41
CA GLN A 400 11.30 11.95 -16.16
C GLN A 400 9.79 12.02 -15.83
N GLU A 401 9.42 12.13 -14.54
CA GLU A 401 8.06 12.29 -14.09
C GLU A 401 7.42 13.56 -14.70
N ARG A 402 8.14 14.68 -14.65
CA ARG A 402 7.67 15.96 -15.21
C ARG A 402 7.36 15.85 -16.71
N VAL A 403 8.25 15.24 -17.48
CA VAL A 403 8.06 15.08 -18.92
C VAL A 403 6.87 14.17 -19.22
N TYR A 404 6.75 13.01 -18.57
CA TYR A 404 5.61 12.12 -18.77
C TYR A 404 4.26 12.81 -18.48
N HIS A 405 4.18 13.59 -17.42
CA HIS A 405 2.96 14.34 -17.11
C HIS A 405 2.63 15.42 -18.16
N GLN A 406 3.63 16.15 -18.64
CA GLN A 406 3.43 17.14 -19.70
C GLN A 406 2.92 16.50 -21.00
N VAL A 407 3.47 15.35 -21.38
CA VAL A 407 3.05 14.61 -22.55
C VAL A 407 1.63 14.06 -22.36
N ALA A 408 1.31 13.49 -21.19
CA ALA A 408 -0.04 13.03 -20.84
C ALA A 408 -1.08 14.14 -20.98
N GLU A 409 -0.79 15.32 -20.42
CA GLU A 409 -1.67 16.50 -20.52
C GLU A 409 -1.87 16.95 -21.99
N LYS A 410 -0.79 16.96 -22.80
CA LYS A 410 -0.87 17.34 -24.21
C LYS A 410 -1.70 16.33 -25.04
N ILE A 411 -1.58 15.03 -24.76
CA ILE A 411 -2.42 13.98 -25.38
C ILE A 411 -3.88 14.21 -25.01
N SER A 412 -4.19 14.36 -23.72
CA SER A 412 -5.56 14.55 -23.23
C SER A 412 -6.21 15.83 -23.77
N ARG A 413 -5.42 16.86 -24.05
CA ARG A 413 -5.87 18.10 -24.71
C ARG A 413 -5.85 18.01 -26.24
N LYS A 414 -5.62 16.83 -26.82
CA LYS A 414 -5.54 16.59 -28.27
C LYS A 414 -4.49 17.45 -28.99
N LYS A 415 -3.42 17.86 -28.29
CA LYS A 415 -2.29 18.58 -28.88
C LYS A 415 -1.26 17.64 -29.51
N LEU A 416 -1.18 16.41 -29.00
CA LEU A 416 -0.38 15.30 -29.53
C LEU A 416 -1.35 14.21 -30.01
N ASP A 417 -1.54 14.12 -31.31
CA ASP A 417 -2.50 13.26 -32.00
C ASP A 417 -1.84 12.12 -32.79
N THR A 418 -0.51 12.06 -32.78
CA THR A 418 0.27 11.02 -33.46
C THR A 418 1.41 10.54 -32.59
N ILE A 419 1.79 9.27 -32.78
CA ILE A 419 2.93 8.66 -32.08
C ILE A 419 4.24 9.42 -32.34
N ALA A 420 4.46 9.91 -33.53
CA ALA A 420 5.66 10.68 -33.88
C ALA A 420 5.82 11.95 -33.02
N LYS A 421 4.71 12.69 -32.79
CA LYS A 421 4.70 13.86 -31.91
C LYS A 421 4.93 13.48 -30.46
N VAL A 422 4.34 12.38 -30.00
CA VAL A 422 4.54 11.85 -28.63
C VAL A 422 6.00 11.50 -28.41
N LEU A 423 6.62 10.76 -29.33
CA LEU A 423 8.02 10.38 -29.23
C LEU A 423 8.93 11.60 -29.25
N ALA A 424 8.68 12.58 -30.13
CA ALA A 424 9.46 13.80 -30.17
C ALA A 424 9.47 14.55 -28.82
N ASP A 425 8.32 14.62 -28.13
CA ASP A 425 8.22 15.23 -26.80
C ASP A 425 8.93 14.40 -25.70
N LEU A 426 9.09 13.11 -25.88
CA LEU A 426 9.81 12.22 -24.96
C LEU A 426 11.35 12.24 -25.16
N ASN A 427 11.84 12.90 -26.21
CA ASN A 427 13.26 12.91 -26.57
C ASN A 427 14.16 13.43 -25.44
N SER A 428 13.69 14.39 -24.68
CA SER A 428 14.48 15.01 -23.57
C SER A 428 14.83 14.01 -22.44
N ILE A 429 14.09 12.92 -22.32
CA ILE A 429 14.32 11.86 -21.32
C ILE A 429 14.80 10.54 -21.95
N TYR A 430 15.13 10.54 -23.23
CA TYR A 430 15.71 9.40 -23.91
C TYR A 430 17.24 9.52 -23.93
N PRO A 431 17.98 8.72 -23.15
CA PRO A 431 19.43 8.69 -23.25
C PRO A 431 19.87 8.20 -24.64
N GLY A 432 20.52 9.06 -25.40
CA GLY A 432 21.04 8.73 -26.74
C GLY A 432 22.02 7.54 -26.70
N ASP A 433 22.31 6.97 -27.87
CA ASP A 433 23.05 5.73 -28.01
C ASP A 433 24.45 5.78 -27.36
N ASP A 434 25.17 6.89 -27.48
CA ASP A 434 26.53 7.04 -26.90
C ASP A 434 26.47 7.13 -25.37
N ALA A 435 25.57 7.93 -24.83
CA ALA A 435 25.39 8.04 -23.37
C ALA A 435 24.94 6.71 -22.76
N PHE A 436 24.01 6.01 -23.43
CA PHE A 436 23.56 4.68 -22.98
C PHE A 436 24.68 3.63 -23.05
N ARG A 437 25.46 3.59 -24.14
CA ARG A 437 26.60 2.68 -24.31
C ARG A 437 27.64 2.90 -23.21
N THR A 438 27.98 4.15 -22.94
CA THR A 438 28.93 4.49 -21.87
C THR A 438 28.41 4.04 -20.50
N ALA A 439 27.16 4.37 -20.17
CA ALA A 439 26.56 3.97 -18.89
C ALA A 439 26.48 2.44 -18.74
N PHE A 440 26.14 1.71 -19.83
CA PHE A 440 26.07 0.25 -19.81
C PHE A 440 27.47 -0.39 -19.63
N SER A 441 28.49 0.16 -20.29
CA SER A 441 29.86 -0.37 -20.20
C SER A 441 30.46 -0.27 -18.79
N GLU A 442 29.91 0.59 -17.93
CA GLU A 442 30.35 0.77 -16.54
C GLU A 442 29.33 0.23 -15.50
N LYS A 443 28.18 -0.30 -15.98
CA LYS A 443 27.08 -0.65 -15.08
C LYS A 443 27.42 -1.77 -14.12
N ILE A 444 27.13 -1.53 -12.85
CA ILE A 444 27.19 -2.48 -11.74
C ILE A 444 25.77 -2.71 -11.23
N ILE A 445 25.35 -3.98 -11.08
CA ILE A 445 24.06 -4.36 -10.50
C ILE A 445 24.30 -5.43 -9.44
N ARG A 446 24.15 -5.06 -8.17
CA ARG A 446 24.33 -5.99 -7.04
C ARG A 446 23.18 -7.01 -7.00
N THR A 447 23.48 -8.26 -7.28
CA THR A 447 22.52 -9.38 -7.42
C THR A 447 22.16 -10.04 -6.08
N THR A 448 22.56 -9.47 -4.96
CA THR A 448 22.16 -9.90 -3.61
C THR A 448 20.66 -9.73 -3.37
N GLN A 449 20.04 -8.74 -4.01
CA GLN A 449 18.58 -8.53 -4.00
C GLN A 449 17.91 -9.33 -5.14
N SER A 450 16.81 -10.01 -4.84
CA SER A 450 16.07 -10.84 -5.81
C SER A 450 15.63 -10.06 -7.06
N ARG A 451 15.15 -8.84 -6.90
CA ARG A 451 14.75 -7.98 -8.02
C ARG A 451 15.94 -7.67 -8.95
N ASN A 452 17.08 -7.29 -8.41
CA ASN A 452 18.28 -6.99 -9.20
C ASN A 452 18.76 -8.23 -9.96
N ARG A 453 18.68 -9.41 -9.33
CA ARG A 453 18.99 -10.69 -9.99
C ARG A 453 18.06 -10.92 -11.19
N LEU A 454 16.75 -10.64 -11.03
CA LEU A 454 15.79 -10.77 -12.12
C LEU A 454 16.08 -9.79 -13.27
N VAL A 455 16.42 -8.54 -12.97
CA VAL A 455 16.83 -7.52 -13.96
C VAL A 455 18.07 -7.96 -14.73
N VAL A 456 19.09 -8.52 -14.06
CA VAL A 456 20.30 -9.02 -14.75
C VAL A 456 19.96 -10.21 -15.63
N ARG A 457 19.14 -11.14 -15.16
CA ARG A 457 18.67 -12.27 -15.98
C ARG A 457 17.91 -11.79 -17.23
N TYR A 458 17.01 -10.81 -17.08
CA TYR A 458 16.33 -10.17 -18.21
C TYR A 458 17.34 -9.59 -19.21
N ILE A 459 18.31 -8.81 -18.76
CA ILE A 459 19.35 -8.23 -19.63
C ILE A 459 20.09 -9.32 -20.40
N LEU A 460 20.52 -10.38 -19.73
CA LEU A 460 21.26 -11.49 -20.35
C LEU A 460 20.39 -12.31 -21.30
N CYS A 461 19.11 -12.54 -20.99
CA CYS A 461 18.19 -13.23 -21.90
C CYS A 461 17.91 -12.41 -23.18
N GLU A 462 17.75 -11.10 -23.06
CA GLU A 462 17.58 -10.23 -24.24
C GLU A 462 18.84 -10.19 -25.11
N LEU A 463 20.03 -10.16 -24.49
CA LEU A 463 21.31 -10.29 -25.20
C LEU A 463 21.45 -11.67 -25.88
N GLU A 464 21.12 -12.75 -25.17
CA GLU A 464 21.13 -14.11 -25.72
C GLU A 464 20.18 -14.22 -26.90
N LYS A 465 18.95 -13.71 -26.78
CA LYS A 465 17.97 -13.67 -27.87
C LYS A 465 18.49 -12.91 -29.08
N HIS A 466 19.16 -11.79 -28.87
CA HIS A 466 19.76 -11.01 -29.97
C HIS A 466 20.90 -11.75 -30.67
N CYS A 467 21.73 -12.48 -29.90
CA CYS A 467 22.91 -13.16 -30.44
C CYS A 467 22.59 -14.53 -31.08
N SER A 468 21.64 -15.27 -30.52
CA SER A 468 21.34 -16.66 -30.93
C SER A 468 19.98 -16.85 -31.57
N GLY A 469 19.08 -15.87 -31.45
CA GLY A 469 17.66 -16.00 -31.81
C GLY A 469 16.82 -16.81 -30.83
N SER A 470 17.42 -17.39 -29.78
CA SER A 470 16.72 -18.22 -28.79
C SER A 470 16.09 -17.34 -27.70
N ASP A 471 14.79 -17.52 -27.51
CA ASP A 471 14.00 -16.77 -26.49
C ASP A 471 13.90 -17.61 -25.23
N TYR A 472 14.34 -17.03 -24.09
CA TYR A 472 14.32 -17.67 -22.79
C TYR A 472 13.50 -16.83 -21.82
N ASP A 473 12.66 -17.52 -21.05
CA ASP A 473 11.96 -16.89 -19.93
C ASP A 473 12.93 -16.60 -18.80
N PHE A 474 13.21 -15.32 -18.56
CA PHE A 474 14.18 -14.87 -17.55
C PHE A 474 13.75 -15.21 -16.11
N ASP A 475 12.49 -15.59 -15.87
CA ASP A 475 11.99 -16.04 -14.55
C ASP A 475 12.03 -17.57 -14.38
N SER A 476 12.44 -18.32 -15.41
CA SER A 476 12.52 -19.77 -15.40
C SER A 476 13.56 -20.32 -14.42
N ASP A 477 13.23 -21.36 -13.65
CA ASP A 477 14.16 -22.07 -12.76
C ASP A 477 15.13 -23.01 -13.49
N SER A 478 15.02 -23.16 -14.82
CA SER A 478 15.84 -24.06 -15.62
C SER A 478 17.30 -23.63 -15.73
N PHE A 479 17.60 -22.36 -15.47
CA PHE A 479 18.95 -21.80 -15.48
C PHE A 479 19.13 -20.74 -14.39
N ASN A 480 20.38 -20.48 -14.04
CA ASN A 480 20.77 -19.52 -13.03
C ASN A 480 21.73 -18.47 -13.60
N LEU A 481 21.88 -17.38 -12.85
CA LEU A 481 22.91 -16.39 -13.04
C LEU A 481 24.24 -16.96 -12.54
N GLU A 482 25.25 -16.96 -13.37
CA GLU A 482 26.63 -17.36 -13.06
C GLU A 482 27.52 -16.12 -13.02
N HIS A 483 28.37 -16.01 -11.98
CA HIS A 483 29.44 -15.02 -11.88
C HIS A 483 30.74 -15.68 -12.35
N ILE A 484 31.33 -15.18 -13.43
CA ILE A 484 32.56 -15.72 -13.99
C ILE A 484 33.68 -15.60 -12.96
N LEU A 485 34.00 -14.39 -12.48
CA LEU A 485 34.69 -14.15 -11.22
C LEU A 485 33.72 -14.35 -10.08
N PRO A 486 33.88 -15.36 -9.22
CA PRO A 486 32.94 -15.68 -8.14
C PRO A 486 32.77 -14.54 -7.14
N GLN A 487 31.65 -14.55 -6.41
CA GLN A 487 31.42 -13.58 -5.32
C GLN A 487 32.40 -13.75 -4.15
N ASN A 488 32.86 -14.99 -3.92
CA ASN A 488 33.86 -15.33 -2.91
C ASN A 488 34.94 -16.17 -3.64
N PRO A 489 35.86 -15.54 -4.37
CA PRO A 489 36.87 -16.25 -5.11
C PRO A 489 37.92 -16.92 -4.19
N ASP A 490 38.35 -18.13 -4.58
CA ASP A 490 39.46 -18.80 -3.95
C ASP A 490 40.81 -18.12 -4.32
N ALA A 491 41.91 -18.51 -3.70
CA ALA A 491 43.24 -17.93 -3.92
C ALA A 491 43.73 -18.00 -5.40
N ASP A 492 43.13 -18.85 -6.22
CA ASP A 492 43.52 -19.07 -7.61
C ASP A 492 43.09 -17.93 -8.58
N TRP A 493 42.49 -16.85 -8.07
CA TRP A 493 42.08 -15.68 -8.86
C TRP A 493 43.10 -14.54 -8.80
N GLU A 494 44.41 -14.87 -8.89
CA GLU A 494 45.53 -13.95 -8.77
C GLU A 494 45.51 -12.76 -9.77
N ALA A 495 44.76 -12.88 -10.88
CA ALA A 495 44.63 -11.79 -11.85
C ALA A 495 43.80 -10.60 -11.37
N PHE A 496 43.15 -10.69 -10.19
CA PHE A 496 42.36 -9.63 -9.60
C PHE A 496 42.85 -9.30 -8.21
N SER A 497 43.13 -8.03 -7.94
CA SER A 497 43.33 -7.54 -6.57
C SER A 497 42.00 -7.56 -5.77
N GLU A 498 42.09 -7.48 -4.43
CA GLU A 498 40.90 -7.42 -3.56
C GLU A 498 39.98 -6.24 -3.93
N GLU A 499 40.56 -5.07 -4.25
CA GLU A 499 39.83 -3.88 -4.68
C GLU A 499 39.12 -4.11 -6.02
N GLU A 500 39.76 -4.78 -6.97
CA GLU A 500 39.17 -5.11 -8.27
C GLU A 500 38.08 -6.15 -8.14
N ILE A 501 38.18 -7.13 -7.25
CA ILE A 501 37.13 -8.09 -6.94
C ILE A 501 35.89 -7.36 -6.46
N GLU A 502 36.02 -6.48 -5.45
CA GLU A 502 34.88 -5.71 -4.91
C GLU A 502 34.24 -4.81 -5.97
N ALA A 503 35.02 -4.16 -6.81
CA ALA A 503 34.54 -3.27 -7.87
C ALA A 503 33.91 -4.01 -9.05
N MET A 504 34.34 -5.24 -9.36
CA MET A 504 34.01 -5.89 -10.64
C MET A 504 33.08 -7.09 -10.53
N VAL A 505 32.95 -7.71 -9.36
CA VAL A 505 32.16 -8.94 -9.19
C VAL A 505 30.70 -8.78 -9.65
N TYR A 506 30.13 -7.58 -9.47
CA TYR A 506 28.74 -7.26 -9.85
C TYR A 506 28.64 -6.45 -11.16
N ARG A 507 29.69 -6.34 -11.95
CA ARG A 507 29.64 -5.75 -13.28
C ARG A 507 28.90 -6.70 -14.24
N LEU A 508 28.08 -6.15 -15.14
CA LEU A 508 27.33 -6.97 -16.12
C LEU A 508 28.24 -7.85 -16.96
N GLY A 509 29.46 -7.37 -17.29
CA GLY A 509 30.47 -8.12 -18.01
C GLY A 509 30.95 -9.40 -17.30
N ASN A 510 30.79 -9.47 -15.99
CA ASN A 510 31.17 -10.63 -15.17
C ASN A 510 30.05 -11.67 -15.03
N MET A 511 28.86 -11.44 -15.62
CA MET A 511 27.71 -12.31 -15.41
C MET A 511 27.30 -13.01 -16.71
N THR A 512 26.86 -14.26 -16.60
CA THR A 512 26.35 -15.06 -17.72
C THR A 512 25.24 -16.01 -17.27
N LEU A 513 24.62 -16.74 -18.23
CA LEU A 513 23.55 -17.70 -17.96
C LEU A 513 24.10 -19.11 -17.94
N MET A 514 23.69 -19.92 -16.98
CA MET A 514 24.12 -21.31 -16.88
C MET A 514 22.99 -22.22 -16.41
N LYS A 515 22.88 -23.45 -16.96
CA LYS A 515 21.90 -24.45 -16.50
C LYS A 515 22.12 -24.72 -15.00
N SER A 516 21.01 -24.87 -14.26
CA SER A 516 21.01 -24.94 -12.80
C SER A 516 21.93 -26.04 -12.21
N GLY A 517 22.06 -27.20 -12.86
CA GLY A 517 22.97 -28.27 -12.43
C GLY A 517 24.44 -27.90 -12.64
N ALA A 518 24.79 -27.44 -13.82
CA ALA A 518 26.19 -27.11 -14.20
C ALA A 518 26.75 -25.90 -13.41
N ASN A 519 25.90 -24.98 -12.94
CA ASN A 519 26.32 -23.85 -12.12
C ASN A 519 26.84 -24.27 -10.73
N LYS A 520 26.26 -25.33 -10.13
CA LYS A 520 26.73 -25.86 -8.85
C LYS A 520 28.12 -26.50 -8.97
N ASP A 521 28.38 -27.16 -10.09
CA ASP A 521 29.67 -27.83 -10.33
C ASP A 521 30.79 -26.81 -10.62
N ALA A 522 30.46 -25.66 -11.22
CA ALA A 522 31.42 -24.59 -11.50
C ALA A 522 31.88 -23.85 -10.21
N GLY A 523 30.99 -23.62 -9.27
CA GLY A 523 31.26 -23.06 -7.93
C GLY A 523 32.24 -21.87 -7.94
N ASN A 524 33.20 -21.90 -7.01
CA ASN A 524 34.26 -20.88 -6.87
C ASN A 524 35.55 -21.23 -7.66
N ALA A 525 35.52 -22.29 -8.49
CA ALA A 525 36.67 -22.76 -9.22
C ALA A 525 37.30 -21.66 -10.09
N ASN A 526 38.61 -21.81 -10.39
CA ASN A 526 39.30 -20.90 -11.27
C ASN A 526 38.74 -20.89 -12.72
N PHE A 527 39.14 -19.89 -13.48
CA PHE A 527 38.61 -19.72 -14.85
C PHE A 527 38.92 -20.90 -15.77
N ALA A 528 40.09 -21.53 -15.66
CA ALA A 528 40.46 -22.66 -16.48
C ALA A 528 39.50 -23.85 -16.29
N SER A 529 39.10 -24.12 -15.06
CA SER A 529 38.12 -25.16 -14.71
C SER A 529 36.70 -24.81 -15.22
N LYS A 530 36.27 -23.56 -15.04
CA LYS A 530 34.97 -23.09 -15.52
C LYS A 530 34.85 -23.07 -17.02
N LYS A 531 35.95 -22.81 -17.74
CA LYS A 531 36.02 -22.69 -19.19
C LYS A 531 35.52 -23.94 -19.92
N ALA A 532 35.84 -25.13 -19.41
CA ALA A 532 35.36 -26.38 -19.98
C ALA A 532 33.83 -26.52 -19.96
N ALA A 533 33.22 -26.14 -18.82
CA ALA A 533 31.78 -26.12 -18.67
C ALA A 533 31.10 -25.04 -19.53
N TYR A 534 31.75 -23.88 -19.68
CA TYR A 534 31.25 -22.79 -20.52
C TYR A 534 31.25 -23.17 -22.02
N ALA A 535 32.30 -23.84 -22.49
CA ALA A 535 32.43 -24.27 -23.88
C ALA A 535 31.31 -25.20 -24.35
N THR A 536 30.72 -25.97 -23.44
CA THR A 536 29.60 -26.89 -23.72
C THR A 536 28.22 -26.34 -23.36
N SER A 537 28.15 -25.07 -22.95
CA SER A 537 26.91 -24.41 -22.54
C SER A 537 25.88 -24.32 -23.67
N GLY A 538 24.60 -24.49 -23.38
CA GLY A 538 23.50 -24.21 -24.30
C GLY A 538 23.36 -22.71 -24.65
N PHE A 539 23.90 -21.81 -23.81
CA PHE A 539 23.82 -20.38 -24.03
C PHE A 539 25.01 -19.86 -24.83
N THR A 540 24.73 -19.11 -25.90
CA THR A 540 25.76 -18.54 -26.79
C THR A 540 26.63 -17.51 -26.04
N LEU A 541 26.01 -16.67 -25.18
CA LEU A 541 26.73 -15.72 -24.35
C LEU A 541 27.77 -16.39 -23.42
N THR A 542 27.45 -17.58 -22.94
CA THR A 542 28.33 -18.36 -22.05
C THR A 542 29.41 -19.05 -22.83
N ARG A 543 29.11 -19.67 -24.01
CA ARG A 543 30.12 -20.24 -24.88
C ARG A 543 31.16 -19.21 -25.34
N LYS A 544 30.71 -18.01 -25.71
CA LYS A 544 31.60 -16.91 -26.09
C LYS A 544 32.61 -16.52 -24.98
N VAL A 545 32.24 -16.69 -23.70
CA VAL A 545 33.22 -16.47 -22.62
C VAL A 545 34.41 -17.42 -22.76
N ALA A 546 34.16 -18.70 -23.06
CA ALA A 546 35.21 -19.68 -23.21
C ALA A 546 35.96 -19.55 -24.55
N GLU A 547 35.26 -19.22 -25.64
CA GLU A 547 35.82 -19.09 -26.98
C GLU A 547 36.74 -17.87 -27.13
N ASP A 548 36.29 -16.70 -26.62
CA ASP A 548 36.96 -15.42 -26.82
C ASP A 548 38.08 -15.13 -25.78
N ASN A 549 38.17 -15.94 -24.70
CA ASN A 549 39.10 -15.65 -23.60
C ASN A 549 39.96 -16.88 -23.24
N ALA A 550 41.26 -16.71 -23.24
CA ALA A 550 42.23 -17.71 -22.73
C ALA A 550 42.25 -17.71 -21.17
N ASP A 551 42.16 -16.55 -20.59
CA ASP A 551 42.13 -16.25 -19.16
C ASP A 551 41.02 -15.26 -18.84
N TRP A 552 40.77 -15.00 -17.56
CA TRP A 552 39.80 -13.99 -17.10
C TRP A 552 40.49 -12.95 -16.26
N THR A 553 40.53 -11.72 -16.75
CA THR A 553 41.23 -10.60 -16.16
C THR A 553 40.33 -9.36 -16.10
N PRO A 554 40.63 -8.32 -15.31
CA PRO A 554 39.90 -7.05 -15.30
C PRO A 554 39.69 -6.47 -16.72
N ALA A 555 40.74 -6.52 -17.55
CA ALA A 555 40.66 -6.04 -18.93
C ALA A 555 39.69 -6.85 -19.82
N ARG A 556 39.69 -8.18 -19.68
CA ARG A 556 38.79 -9.08 -20.43
C ARG A 556 37.32 -8.86 -20.01
N LEU A 557 37.09 -8.73 -18.71
CA LEU A 557 35.75 -8.41 -18.18
C LEU A 557 35.25 -7.07 -18.74
N ALA A 558 36.07 -6.01 -18.70
CA ALA A 558 35.72 -4.71 -19.24
C ALA A 558 35.45 -4.76 -20.76
N ALA A 559 36.29 -5.46 -21.52
CA ALA A 559 36.11 -5.64 -22.96
C ALA A 559 34.80 -6.37 -23.29
N ARG A 560 34.47 -7.42 -22.53
CA ARG A 560 33.19 -8.13 -22.69
C ARG A 560 32.00 -7.22 -22.39
N GLN A 561 32.05 -6.42 -21.33
CA GLN A 561 30.96 -5.50 -21.01
C GLN A 561 30.81 -4.42 -22.08
N GLN A 562 31.90 -3.91 -22.63
CA GLN A 562 31.86 -2.99 -23.78
C GLN A 562 31.20 -3.64 -25.02
N TRP A 563 31.52 -4.91 -25.31
CA TRP A 563 30.86 -5.64 -26.36
C TRP A 563 29.35 -5.79 -26.09
N MET A 564 28.96 -6.15 -24.85
CA MET A 564 27.57 -6.23 -24.45
C MET A 564 26.85 -4.88 -24.60
N ALA A 565 27.51 -3.76 -24.27
CA ALA A 565 26.99 -2.42 -24.42
C ALA A 565 26.66 -2.08 -25.89
N ASN A 566 27.51 -2.52 -26.83
CA ASN A 566 27.26 -2.34 -28.25
C ASN A 566 26.02 -3.12 -28.71
N GLN A 567 25.86 -4.39 -28.28
CA GLN A 567 24.65 -5.18 -28.59
C GLN A 567 23.39 -4.55 -27.94
N ALA A 568 23.50 -4.15 -26.69
CA ALA A 568 22.41 -3.54 -25.92
C ALA A 568 21.85 -2.27 -26.59
N THR A 569 22.71 -1.49 -27.24
CA THR A 569 22.30 -0.28 -27.98
C THR A 569 21.32 -0.61 -29.09
N SER A 570 21.48 -1.75 -29.79
CA SER A 570 20.55 -2.19 -30.83
C SER A 570 19.24 -2.76 -30.28
N ILE A 571 19.30 -3.47 -29.15
CA ILE A 571 18.14 -4.13 -28.52
C ILE A 571 17.15 -3.10 -27.95
N TRP A 572 17.65 -2.22 -27.10
CA TRP A 572 16.82 -1.20 -26.43
C TRP A 572 16.86 0.15 -27.17
N ARG A 573 16.42 0.12 -28.43
CA ARG A 573 16.42 1.29 -29.33
C ARG A 573 15.00 1.75 -29.69
N ILE A 574 14.83 3.07 -29.77
CA ILE A 574 13.68 3.73 -30.40
C ILE A 574 14.23 4.43 -31.64
N ALA A 575 13.96 3.86 -32.82
CA ALA A 575 14.56 4.31 -34.08
C ALA A 575 14.28 5.79 -34.39
N GLN A 576 13.13 6.32 -33.94
CA GLN A 576 12.74 7.71 -34.13
C GLN A 576 13.45 8.70 -33.20
N LEU A 577 14.13 8.22 -32.14
CA LEU A 577 14.84 9.03 -31.13
C LEU A 577 16.35 8.82 -31.16
N SER A 578 16.84 7.95 -32.04
CA SER A 578 18.27 7.53 -32.08
C SER A 578 18.99 8.20 -33.23
#